data_f2b66d72fc5c2e2d39f3debc3810a3d4
#
_entry.id   f2b66d72fc5c2e2d39f3debc3810a3d4
#
_cell.length_a   1.000
_cell.length_b   1.000
_cell.length_c   1.000
_cell.angle_alpha   90.00
_cell.angle_beta   90.00
_cell.angle_gamma   90.00
#
_symmetry.space_group_name_H-M   'P 1'
#
loop_
_entity.id
_entity.type
_entity.pdbx_description
1 polymer ?
#
loop_
_entity_poly.entity_id
_entity_poly.type
_entity_poly.pdbx_seq_one_letter_code
_entity_poly.pdbx_strand_id
1 'polypeptide(L)'
;MQRNASLKWTVYMLVFICLGQMSTLNLQAAVPAGDSIAKPFRILTHGRQITIRSQQPMHSIMVWTARGHRVVEQKDLNAQDFNFTVTVNEKIFFVMIRMKNGQTYSEKIGI
;
A
#
# COMPACT_ATOMS: atom_id res chain seq x y z
N MET A 1 -49.06 -17.96 -33.92
CA MET A 1 -48.68 -17.66 -33.78
C MET A 1 -48.10 -17.07 -32.88
N GLN A 2 -47.95 -16.86 -32.28
CA GLN A 2 -47.45 -16.35 -31.45
C GLN A 2 -46.21 -16.80 -31.13
N ARG A 3 -45.80 -17.60 -31.37
CA ARG A 3 -44.80 -18.13 -31.19
C ARG A 3 -43.80 -17.18 -31.44
N ASN A 4 -43.88 -16.50 -32.10
CA ASN A 4 -43.00 -15.58 -32.47
C ASN A 4 -42.76 -14.76 -31.34
N ALA A 5 -43.54 -14.58 -30.64
CA ALA A 5 -43.34 -13.70 -29.50
C ALA A 5 -42.21 -14.21 -28.74
N SER A 6 -42.20 -15.37 -28.55
CA SER A 6 -41.17 -15.84 -27.73
C SER A 6 -39.86 -15.54 -28.25
N LEU A 7 -39.70 -15.55 -29.43
CA LEU A 7 -38.48 -15.24 -29.89
C LEU A 7 -37.94 -14.10 -29.35
N LYS A 8 -38.59 -13.16 -29.24
CA LYS A 8 -38.06 -12.02 -28.71
C LYS A 8 -37.40 -12.19 -27.50
N TRP A 9 -37.84 -12.86 -26.72
CA TRP A 9 -37.25 -12.99 -25.48
C TRP A 9 -35.90 -13.40 -25.52
N THR A 10 -35.66 -14.30 -26.24
CA THR A 10 -34.37 -14.79 -26.29
C THR A 10 -33.52 -13.65 -26.55
N VAL A 11 -33.88 -12.84 -27.27
CA VAL A 11 -33.10 -11.75 -27.58
C VAL A 11 -32.70 -11.01 -26.38
N TYR A 12 -33.59 -10.74 -25.61
CA TYR A 12 -33.28 -10.02 -24.47
C TYR A 12 -32.29 -10.66 -23.70
N MET A 13 -32.37 -11.82 -23.59
CA MET A 13 -31.55 -12.48 -22.79
C MET A 13 -30.18 -12.19 -23.21
N LEU A 14 -29.86 -12.37 -24.29
CA LEU A 14 -28.63 -12.07 -24.77
C LEU A 14 -28.13 -10.76 -24.37
N VAL A 15 -28.76 -9.87 -24.72
CA VAL A 15 -28.39 -8.58 -24.40
C VAL A 15 -28.00 -8.49 -22.99
N PHE A 16 -28.80 -8.96 -22.21
CA PHE A 16 -28.53 -8.91 -20.87
C PHE A 16 -27.23 -9.45 -20.48
N ILE A 17 -26.99 -10.51 -20.86
CA ILE A 17 -25.77 -11.03 -20.53
C ILE A 17 -24.66 -10.20 -20.94
N CYS A 18 -24.68 -9.69 -22.02
CA CYS A 18 -23.63 -8.89 -22.43
C CYS A 18 -23.33 -7.89 -21.43
N LEU A 19 -24.23 -7.25 -21.02
CA LEU A 19 -24.01 -6.29 -20.06
C LEU A 19 -23.29 -6.78 -18.93
N GLY A 20 -23.65 -7.78 -18.50
CA GLY A 20 -23.04 -8.28 -17.35
C GLY A 20 -21.59 -8.31 -17.55
N GLN A 21 -21.14 -8.81 -18.52
CA GLN A 21 -19.82 -8.91 -18.69
C GLN A 21 -19.12 -7.70 -18.65
N MET A 22 -19.52 -6.87 -19.26
CA MET A 22 -18.87 -5.72 -19.26
C MET A 22 -18.56 -5.24 -17.98
N SER A 23 -19.40 -5.17 -17.24
CA SER A 23 -19.14 -4.58 -15.98
C SER A 23 -17.99 -5.22 -15.34
N THR A 24 -17.93 -6.37 -15.42
CA THR A 24 -16.89 -6.96 -14.72
C THR A 24 -15.60 -6.54 -15.12
N LEU A 25 -15.38 -6.47 -16.23
CA LEU A 25 -14.19 -6.11 -16.62
C LEU A 25 -13.63 -4.99 -16.10
N ASN A 26 -14.23 -4.07 -16.10
CA ASN A 26 -13.68 -2.94 -15.66
C ASN A 26 -12.97 -3.02 -14.49
N LEU A 27 -13.35 -3.60 -13.69
CA LEU A 27 -12.76 -3.64 -12.52
C LEU A 27 -11.37 -3.79 -12.53
N GLN A 28 -10.97 -4.67 -13.01
CA GLN A 28 -9.72 -4.92 -12.97
C GLN A 28 -8.95 -3.84 -13.28
N ALA A 29 -9.31 -3.34 -13.96
CA ALA A 29 -8.63 -2.28 -14.38
C ALA A 29 -8.06 -1.63 -13.31
N ALA A 30 -8.71 -1.38 -12.57
CA ALA A 30 -8.28 -0.63 -11.54
C ALA A 30 -7.11 -1.09 -11.00
N VAL A 31 -7.09 -2.03 -10.89
CA VAL A 31 -6.09 -2.47 -10.27
C VAL A 31 -4.88 -2.07 -10.46
N PRO A 32 -4.64 -1.87 -11.30
CA PRO A 32 -3.45 -1.52 -11.57
C PRO A 32 -2.86 -0.92 -10.56
N ALA A 33 -3.45 -0.33 -10.18
CA ALA A 33 -3.06 0.35 -9.17
C ALA A 33 -2.47 -0.61 -8.39
N GLY A 34 -2.97 -1.56 -8.43
CA GLY A 34 -2.50 -2.52 -7.61
C GLY A 34 -1.09 -2.53 -7.57
N ASP A 35 -0.55 -2.13 -8.51
CA ASP A 35 0.75 -2.16 -8.49
C ASP A 35 1.23 -1.71 -7.20
N SER A 36 0.67 -0.88 -6.61
CA SER A 36 1.23 -0.41 -5.42
C SER A 36 0.69 -1.16 -4.26
N ILE A 37 1.49 -1.70 -3.50
CA ILE A 37 1.08 -2.37 -2.33
C ILE A 37 0.73 -1.36 -1.30
N ALA A 38 -0.39 -1.39 -0.78
CA ALA A 38 -0.82 -0.46 0.23
C ALA A 38 -0.02 -0.73 1.49
N LYS A 39 0.75 0.22 1.91
CA LYS A 39 1.53 0.07 3.12
C LYS A 39 0.69 0.50 4.32
N PRO A 40 0.76 -0.20 5.40
CA PRO A 40 -0.02 0.10 6.57
C PRO A 40 0.55 1.23 7.42
N PHE A 41 1.46 1.99 6.89
CA PHE A 41 2.06 3.08 7.64
C PHE A 41 2.31 4.28 6.77
N ARG A 42 2.63 5.39 7.39
CA ARG A 42 2.92 6.61 6.70
C ARG A 42 4.12 7.24 7.36
N ILE A 43 5.08 7.74 6.59
CA ILE A 43 6.26 8.38 7.14
C ILE A 43 6.16 9.87 6.87
N LEU A 44 6.24 10.66 7.93
CA LEU A 44 6.15 12.09 7.82
C LEU A 44 7.46 12.72 8.22
N THR A 45 7.89 13.74 7.52
CA THR A 45 9.15 14.39 7.86
C THR A 45 8.90 15.86 8.16
N HIS A 46 9.63 16.39 9.12
CA HIS A 46 9.53 17.80 9.45
C HIS A 46 10.96 18.18 9.80
N GLY A 47 11.69 18.74 8.84
CA GLY A 47 13.09 19.02 9.04
C GLY A 47 13.80 17.71 9.21
N ARG A 48 14.52 17.57 10.28
CA ARG A 48 15.24 16.34 10.53
C ARG A 48 14.47 15.40 11.43
N GLN A 49 13.28 15.75 11.80
CA GLN A 49 12.48 14.90 12.64
C GLN A 49 11.60 14.02 11.77
N ILE A 50 11.61 12.74 12.00
CA ILE A 50 10.85 11.80 11.19
C ILE A 50 9.86 11.08 12.09
N THR A 51 8.62 11.00 11.66
CA THR A 51 7.57 10.35 12.42
C THR A 51 6.97 9.25 11.57
N ILE A 52 6.85 8.06 12.12
CA ILE A 52 6.24 6.96 11.42
C ILE A 52 4.95 6.65 12.15
N ARG A 53 3.83 6.65 11.42
CA ARG A 53 2.54 6.34 12.00
C ARG A 53 1.99 5.14 11.27
N SER A 54 1.54 4.15 12.00
CA SER A 54 1.09 2.92 11.43
C SER A 54 -0.31 2.57 11.89
N GLN A 55 -1.02 1.84 11.09
CA GLN A 55 -2.35 1.39 11.45
C GLN A 55 -2.23 0.10 12.26
N GLN A 56 -1.09 -0.52 12.24
CA GLN A 56 -0.87 -1.76 12.97
C GLN A 56 0.39 -1.65 13.78
N PRO A 57 0.54 -2.39 14.83
CA PRO A 57 1.73 -2.31 15.66
C PRO A 57 2.98 -2.70 14.89
N MET A 58 4.04 -1.99 15.10
CA MET A 58 5.31 -2.24 14.45
C MET A 58 6.20 -2.99 15.43
N HIS A 59 7.00 -3.90 14.92
CA HIS A 59 7.88 -4.68 15.75
C HIS A 59 9.27 -4.05 15.81
N SER A 60 9.79 -3.61 14.71
CA SER A 60 11.10 -2.98 14.71
C SER A 60 11.25 -2.00 13.57
N ILE A 61 12.15 -1.06 13.71
CA ILE A 61 12.42 -0.05 12.72
C ILE A 61 13.92 0.09 12.61
N MET A 62 14.44 0.12 11.39
CA MET A 62 15.84 0.37 11.17
C MET A 62 15.96 1.40 10.08
N VAL A 63 16.90 2.30 10.23
CA VAL A 63 17.11 3.37 9.24
C VAL A 63 18.58 3.41 8.87
N TRP A 64 18.86 3.43 7.58
CA TRP A 64 20.21 3.54 7.10
C TRP A 64 20.38 4.75 6.21
N THR A 65 21.59 5.26 6.12
CA THR A 65 21.89 6.34 5.19
C THR A 65 22.09 5.72 3.84
N ALA A 66 22.16 6.54 2.81
CA ALA A 66 22.40 6.05 1.46
C ALA A 66 23.77 5.37 1.36
N ARG A 67 24.66 5.64 2.28
CA ARG A 67 25.96 5.01 2.25
C ARG A 67 25.94 3.68 2.97
N GLY A 68 24.85 3.31 3.55
CA GLY A 68 24.77 2.04 4.23
C GLY A 68 25.05 2.07 5.73
N HIS A 69 25.12 3.26 6.32
CA HIS A 69 25.39 3.33 7.76
C HIS A 69 24.04 3.33 8.50
N ARG A 70 23.92 2.51 9.50
CA ARG A 70 22.68 2.44 10.25
C ARG A 70 22.64 3.57 11.26
N VAL A 71 21.62 4.35 11.22
CA VAL A 71 21.49 5.49 12.14
C VAL A 71 20.41 5.30 13.18
N VAL A 72 19.47 4.39 12.96
CA VAL A 72 18.45 4.12 13.95
C VAL A 72 18.17 2.64 13.95
N GLU A 73 18.02 2.05 15.10
CA GLU A 73 17.65 0.67 15.23
C GLU A 73 16.79 0.57 16.48
N GLN A 74 15.52 0.27 16.33
CA GLN A 74 14.61 0.14 17.46
C GLN A 74 13.97 -1.23 17.38
N LYS A 75 14.20 -2.07 18.38
CA LYS A 75 13.64 -3.41 18.38
C LYS A 75 12.54 -3.49 19.43
N ASP A 76 11.71 -4.50 19.28
CA ASP A 76 10.63 -4.73 20.24
C ASP A 76 9.79 -3.48 20.50
N LEU A 77 9.50 -2.75 19.46
CA LEU A 77 8.78 -1.53 19.58
C LEU A 77 7.34 -1.69 20.03
N ASN A 78 6.63 -2.62 19.44
CA ASN A 78 5.24 -2.86 19.78
C ASN A 78 4.40 -1.59 19.91
N ALA A 79 4.50 -0.70 18.96
CA ALA A 79 3.75 0.54 18.98
C ALA A 79 3.32 0.93 17.58
N GLN A 80 2.36 1.82 17.47
CA GLN A 80 1.89 2.27 16.19
C GLN A 80 2.53 3.59 15.78
N ASP A 81 3.22 4.25 16.67
CA ASP A 81 3.89 5.49 16.36
C ASP A 81 5.34 5.45 16.78
N PHE A 82 6.19 6.08 16.01
CA PHE A 82 7.59 6.16 16.39
C PHE A 82 8.17 7.43 15.81
N ASN A 83 8.90 8.19 16.64
CA ASN A 83 9.52 9.42 16.22
C ASN A 83 11.00 9.33 16.42
N PHE A 84 11.77 9.91 15.55
CA PHE A 84 13.21 10.00 15.78
C PHE A 84 13.76 11.21 15.04
N THR A 85 14.92 11.67 15.44
CA THR A 85 15.56 12.79 14.80
C THR A 85 16.88 12.32 14.25
N VAL A 86 17.16 12.64 12.97
CA VAL A 86 18.41 12.23 12.37
C VAL A 86 19.43 13.31 12.61
N THR A 87 20.59 12.93 13.07
CA THR A 87 21.60 13.90 13.38
C THR A 87 22.75 13.87 12.39
N VAL A 88 22.80 12.88 11.49
CA VAL A 88 23.88 12.81 10.53
C VAL A 88 23.60 13.75 9.38
N ASN A 89 24.65 14.21 8.73
CA ASN A 89 24.52 15.18 7.69
C ASN A 89 24.26 14.50 6.36
N GLU A 90 23.16 13.82 6.24
CA GLU A 90 22.77 13.15 5.02
C GLU A 90 21.33 13.51 4.73
N LYS A 91 20.89 13.35 3.51
CA LYS A 91 19.54 13.71 3.15
C LYS A 91 18.70 12.55 2.65
N ILE A 92 19.31 11.45 2.30
CA ILE A 92 18.55 10.32 1.81
C ILE A 92 18.70 9.17 2.79
N PHE A 93 17.60 8.59 3.16
CA PHE A 93 17.61 7.50 4.11
C PHE A 93 16.72 6.36 3.64
N PHE A 94 17.05 5.15 4.06
CA PHE A 94 16.22 4.00 3.75
C PHE A 94 15.65 3.52 5.09
N VAL A 95 14.34 3.44 5.16
CA VAL A 95 13.67 3.05 6.39
C VAL A 95 13.12 1.65 6.19
N MET A 96 13.42 0.73 7.10
CA MET A 96 12.90 -0.60 7.03
C MET A 96 12.01 -0.81 8.25
N ILE A 97 10.78 -1.19 8.06
CA ILE A 97 9.85 -1.37 9.15
C ILE A 97 9.35 -2.80 9.14
N ARG A 98 9.49 -3.49 10.25
CA ARG A 98 8.99 -4.83 10.37
C ARG A 98 7.75 -4.78 11.23
N MET A 99 6.65 -5.28 10.73
CA MET A 99 5.40 -5.23 11.45
C MET A 99 5.30 -6.42 12.39
N LYS A 100 4.38 -6.34 13.34
CA LYS A 100 4.21 -7.43 14.27
C LYS A 100 3.73 -8.69 13.56
N ASN A 101 3.06 -8.57 12.47
CA ASN A 101 2.58 -9.75 11.77
C ASN A 101 3.67 -10.39 10.92
N GLY A 102 4.88 -9.89 11.00
CA GLY A 102 5.99 -10.48 10.27
C GLY A 102 6.32 -9.85 8.93
N GLN A 103 5.49 -8.99 8.42
CA GLN A 103 5.75 -8.39 7.13
C GLN A 103 6.77 -7.27 7.28
N THR A 104 7.62 -7.11 6.30
CA THR A 104 8.66 -6.10 6.33
C THR A 104 8.51 -5.20 5.13
N TYR A 105 8.62 -3.90 5.35
CA TYR A 105 8.52 -2.92 4.29
C TYR A 105 9.76 -2.04 4.28
N SER A 106 10.12 -1.54 3.12
CA SER A 106 11.25 -0.63 3.00
C SER A 106 10.79 0.59 2.26
N GLU A 107 11.28 1.74 2.62
CA GLU A 107 10.92 2.95 1.94
C GLU A 107 12.09 3.91 1.93
N LYS A 108 12.32 4.63 0.82
CA LYS A 108 13.38 5.58 0.71
C LYS A 108 12.78 6.93 1.01
N ILE A 109 13.40 7.73 1.85
CA ILE A 109 12.89 9.05 2.16
C ILE A 109 13.98 10.08 2.02
N GLY A 110 13.60 11.31 1.74
CA GLY A 110 14.52 12.42 1.66
C GLY A 110 14.09 13.47 2.67
N ILE A 111 15.04 14.17 3.21
CA ILE A 111 14.73 15.23 4.14
C ILE A 111 15.38 16.53 3.74
#